data_4e9bdf1972d674a5eaa582d3e2f7a088
#
_entry.id   4e9bdf1972d674a5eaa582d3e2f7a088
#
_cell.length_a   1.000
_cell.length_b   1.000
_cell.length_c   1.000
_cell.angle_alpha   90.00
_cell.angle_beta   90.00
_cell.angle_gamma   90.00
#
_symmetry.space_group_name_H-M   'P 1'
#
loop_
_entity.id
_entity.type
_entity.pdbx_description
1 polymer ?
#
loop_
_entity_poly.entity_id
_entity_poly.type
_entity_poly.pdbx_seq_one_letter_code
_entity_poly.pdbx_strand_id
1 'polypeptide(L)'
;MFAKTIIDSDAFLDMPLSSQALYFHLAMRADDDGFINNPKKLQRMVGCGEDDLKLLMVKKFILVFESGVIVIKHWKIHNYIRSDRYKPTLYQEEKNQIVEKNSKAYTFKAESSVSGQPTDYQRLPQESIVQSKLGQSQGSSSENDCLKTIYHFYEENGFGTLASKTSQDFKYWLQDFMQKGASQEEACQLILHALGIAVDRNKRNYGYEI
;
A
#
# COMPACT_ATOMS: atom_id res chain seq x y z
N MET A 1 -17.21 2.97 19.57
CA MET A 1 -17.53 1.62 19.03
C MET A 1 -17.06 1.58 17.59
N PHE A 2 -16.44 0.50 17.12
CA PHE A 2 -15.98 0.42 15.72
C PHE A 2 -17.16 0.33 14.75
N ALA A 3 -17.09 1.06 13.65
CA ALA A 3 -18.08 1.01 12.59
C ALA A 3 -17.91 -0.27 11.76
N LYS A 4 -18.96 -1.08 11.70
CA LYS A 4 -18.96 -2.35 10.96
C LYS A 4 -18.63 -2.15 9.47
N THR A 5 -19.07 -1.06 8.87
CA THR A 5 -18.78 -0.71 7.48
C THR A 5 -17.28 -0.64 7.16
N ILE A 6 -16.44 -0.47 8.17
CA ILE A 6 -14.98 -0.43 8.02
C ILE A 6 -14.36 -1.78 8.39
N ILE A 7 -14.71 -2.32 9.57
CA ILE A 7 -14.07 -3.55 10.08
C ILE A 7 -14.58 -4.84 9.43
N ASP A 8 -15.77 -4.81 8.82
CA ASP A 8 -16.35 -5.93 8.07
C ASP A 8 -16.07 -5.78 6.55
N SER A 9 -15.29 -4.77 6.13
CA SER A 9 -14.91 -4.61 4.73
C SER A 9 -13.91 -5.68 4.30
N ASP A 10 -13.98 -6.13 3.05
CA ASP A 10 -13.03 -7.09 2.47
C ASP A 10 -11.59 -6.59 2.64
N ALA A 11 -11.37 -5.30 2.41
CA ALA A 11 -10.05 -4.68 2.57
C ALA A 11 -9.49 -4.83 3.99
N PHE A 12 -10.35 -4.87 5.02
CA PHE A 12 -9.95 -5.07 6.42
C PHE A 12 -9.78 -6.56 6.73
N LEU A 13 -10.72 -7.39 6.31
CA LEU A 13 -10.76 -8.82 6.61
C LEU A 13 -9.63 -9.60 5.92
N ASP A 14 -9.19 -9.15 4.75
CA ASP A 14 -8.05 -9.71 4.02
C ASP A 14 -6.69 -9.43 4.67
N MET A 15 -6.64 -8.56 5.69
CA MET A 15 -5.39 -8.30 6.39
C MET A 15 -5.06 -9.44 7.37
N PRO A 16 -3.76 -9.71 7.61
CA PRO A 16 -3.34 -10.59 8.69
C PRO A 16 -3.95 -10.18 10.03
N LEU A 17 -4.25 -11.15 10.89
CA LEU A 17 -4.81 -10.87 12.23
C LEU A 17 -3.91 -9.96 13.06
N SER A 18 -2.60 -10.00 12.87
CA SER A 18 -1.63 -9.09 13.50
C SER A 18 -1.87 -7.64 13.10
N SER A 19 -2.10 -7.37 11.80
CA SER A 19 -2.42 -6.03 11.30
C SER A 19 -3.79 -5.55 11.78
N GLN A 20 -4.79 -6.42 11.80
CA GLN A 20 -6.11 -6.11 12.36
C GLN A 20 -6.01 -5.79 13.86
N ALA A 21 -5.28 -6.60 14.63
CA ALA A 21 -5.04 -6.35 16.05
C ALA A 21 -4.31 -5.03 16.26
N LEU A 22 -3.27 -4.74 15.45
CA LEU A 22 -2.55 -3.46 15.51
C LEU A 22 -3.50 -2.28 15.30
N TYR A 23 -4.39 -2.35 14.30
CA TYR A 23 -5.38 -1.31 14.04
C TYR A 23 -6.26 -1.02 15.26
N PHE A 24 -6.79 -2.07 15.91
CA PHE A 24 -7.60 -1.91 17.11
C PHE A 24 -6.79 -1.32 18.28
N HIS A 25 -5.56 -1.76 18.46
CA HIS A 25 -4.68 -1.22 19.49
C HIS A 25 -4.29 0.24 19.26
N LEU A 26 -4.09 0.63 18.01
CA LEU A 26 -3.89 2.03 17.63
C LEU A 26 -5.14 2.86 17.96
N ALA A 27 -6.30 2.40 17.53
CA ALA A 27 -7.56 3.12 17.74
C ALA A 27 -7.93 3.26 19.24
N MET A 28 -7.62 2.27 20.06
CA MET A 28 -7.84 2.37 21.52
C MET A 28 -6.96 3.42 22.22
N ARG A 29 -5.89 3.87 21.59
CA ARG A 29 -4.91 4.81 22.16
C ARG A 29 -4.84 6.15 21.43
N ALA A 30 -5.68 6.32 20.44
CA ALA A 30 -5.83 7.56 19.71
C ALA A 30 -6.48 8.62 20.61
N ASP A 31 -6.13 9.88 20.37
CA ASP A 31 -6.81 11.02 20.99
C ASP A 31 -8.21 11.24 20.36
N ASP A 32 -8.89 12.30 20.80
CA ASP A 32 -10.26 12.59 20.37
C ASP A 32 -10.38 12.97 18.87
N ASP A 33 -9.26 13.28 18.24
CA ASP A 33 -9.17 13.52 16.78
C ASP A 33 -8.61 12.31 16.01
N GLY A 34 -8.21 11.25 16.71
CA GLY A 34 -7.69 10.02 16.10
C GLY A 34 -6.18 10.00 15.90
N PHE A 35 -5.45 10.95 16.49
CA PHE A 35 -4.00 11.03 16.38
C PHE A 35 -3.29 10.16 17.39
N ILE A 36 -2.16 9.59 17.00
CA ILE A 36 -1.34 8.72 17.82
C ILE A 36 0.13 9.10 17.63
N ASN A 37 0.80 9.34 18.74
CA ASN A 37 2.25 9.42 18.76
C ASN A 37 2.84 8.03 19.00
N ASN A 38 3.98 7.77 18.41
CA ASN A 38 4.78 6.58 18.70
C ASN A 38 4.13 5.23 18.30
N PRO A 39 3.66 5.06 17.06
CA PRO A 39 3.04 3.81 16.58
C PRO A 39 3.97 2.59 16.71
N LYS A 40 5.29 2.80 16.62
CA LYS A 40 6.30 1.74 16.81
C LYS A 40 6.31 1.15 18.23
N LYS A 41 5.96 1.94 19.24
CA LYS A 41 5.82 1.43 20.61
C LYS A 41 4.62 0.49 20.70
N LEU A 42 3.50 0.87 20.08
CA LEU A 42 2.29 0.06 20.06
C LEU A 42 2.49 -1.23 19.27
N GLN A 43 3.19 -1.16 18.14
CA GLN A 43 3.59 -2.31 17.36
C GLN A 43 4.35 -3.34 18.21
N ARG A 44 5.34 -2.90 18.99
CA ARG A 44 6.08 -3.78 19.92
C ARG A 44 5.19 -4.36 21.03
N MET A 45 4.22 -3.58 21.54
CA MET A 45 3.29 -4.04 22.56
C MET A 45 2.34 -5.13 22.05
N VAL A 46 1.95 -5.07 20.79
CA VAL A 46 1.10 -6.07 20.13
C VAL A 46 1.92 -7.29 19.69
N GLY A 47 3.24 -7.13 19.53
CA GLY A 47 4.13 -8.19 19.04
C GLY A 47 4.03 -8.42 17.54
N CYS A 48 3.60 -7.41 16.77
CA CYS A 48 3.48 -7.50 15.32
C CYS A 48 4.73 -6.97 14.60
N GLY A 49 4.89 -7.36 13.32
CA GLY A 49 6.03 -6.99 12.49
C GLY A 49 5.96 -5.55 11.95
N GLU A 50 7.07 -5.06 11.38
CA GLU A 50 7.06 -3.75 10.72
C GLU A 50 6.14 -3.70 9.50
N ASP A 51 5.93 -4.84 8.86
CA ASP A 51 5.07 -4.95 7.68
C ASP A 51 3.59 -4.76 8.01
N ASP A 52 3.16 -5.08 9.24
CA ASP A 52 1.80 -4.84 9.70
C ASP A 52 1.44 -3.35 9.69
N LEU A 53 2.35 -2.50 10.16
CA LEU A 53 2.15 -1.05 10.14
C LEU A 53 2.17 -0.51 8.70
N LYS A 54 3.10 -0.99 7.87
CA LYS A 54 3.18 -0.63 6.44
C LYS A 54 1.90 -1.03 5.69
N LEU A 55 1.36 -2.21 6.00
CA LEU A 55 0.12 -2.69 5.38
C LEU A 55 -1.06 -1.78 5.71
N LEU A 56 -1.20 -1.34 6.96
CA LEU A 56 -2.22 -0.36 7.36
C LEU A 56 -2.07 0.98 6.63
N MET A 57 -0.83 1.41 6.35
CA MET A 57 -0.54 2.61 5.56
C MET A 57 -0.96 2.42 4.10
N VAL A 58 -0.51 1.34 3.46
CA VAL A 58 -0.78 1.03 2.05
C VAL A 58 -2.28 0.87 1.80
N LYS A 59 -2.96 0.12 2.66
CA LYS A 59 -4.43 -0.04 2.60
C LYS A 59 -5.20 1.21 3.07
N LYS A 60 -4.48 2.29 3.40
CA LYS A 60 -5.06 3.59 3.82
C LYS A 60 -6.02 3.51 5.02
N PHE A 61 -5.75 2.64 5.98
CA PHE A 61 -6.46 2.63 7.27
C PHE A 61 -5.91 3.68 8.24
N ILE A 62 -4.64 4.05 8.06
CA ILE A 62 -3.95 5.11 8.78
C ILE A 62 -3.29 6.08 7.80
N LEU A 63 -3.15 7.33 8.19
CA LEU A 63 -2.32 8.32 7.50
C LEU A 63 -1.11 8.61 8.38
N VAL A 64 0.06 8.69 7.77
CA VAL A 64 1.34 8.88 8.48
C VAL A 64 1.94 10.20 8.08
N PHE A 65 2.43 10.95 9.06
CA PHE A 65 3.08 12.24 8.88
C PHE A 65 4.60 12.11 8.98
N GLU A 66 5.31 13.08 8.45
CA GLU A 66 6.79 13.13 8.49
C GLU A 66 7.32 13.16 9.93
N SER A 67 6.56 13.74 10.86
CA SER A 67 6.87 13.75 12.29
C SER A 67 6.84 12.36 12.96
N GLY A 68 6.36 11.32 12.23
CA GLY A 68 6.15 9.98 12.77
C GLY A 68 4.84 9.83 13.55
N VAL A 69 4.07 10.89 13.66
CA VAL A 69 2.68 10.85 14.15
C VAL A 69 1.81 10.19 13.09
N ILE A 70 0.79 9.48 13.53
CA ILE A 70 -0.21 8.88 12.64
C ILE A 70 -1.61 9.32 13.04
N VAL A 71 -2.55 9.23 12.11
CA VAL A 71 -3.98 9.41 12.39
C VAL A 71 -4.79 8.26 11.80
N ILE A 72 -5.80 7.81 12.53
CA ILE A 72 -6.76 6.82 12.04
C ILE A 72 -7.65 7.49 10.99
N LYS A 73 -7.56 7.05 9.73
CA LYS A 73 -8.31 7.66 8.62
C LYS A 73 -9.82 7.68 8.85
N HIS A 74 -10.36 6.61 9.42
CA HIS A 74 -11.81 6.43 9.63
C HIS A 74 -12.27 6.84 11.04
N TRP A 75 -11.48 7.65 11.75
CA TRP A 75 -11.73 8.00 13.15
C TRP A 75 -13.13 8.56 13.40
N LYS A 76 -13.55 9.55 12.62
CA LYS A 76 -14.86 10.19 12.75
C LYS A 76 -16.04 9.29 12.35
N ILE A 77 -15.77 8.21 11.61
CA ILE A 77 -16.75 7.16 11.30
C ILE A 77 -16.94 6.23 12.50
N HIS A 78 -15.84 5.90 13.18
CA HIS A 78 -15.88 5.02 14.36
C HIS A 78 -16.40 5.72 15.60
N ASN A 79 -16.10 7.01 15.77
CA ASN A 79 -16.30 7.73 17.01
C ASN A 79 -17.09 9.02 16.80
N TYR A 80 -18.14 9.15 17.60
CA TYR A 80 -18.86 10.41 17.77
C TYR A 80 -18.57 10.93 19.18
N ILE A 81 -17.79 12.01 19.26
CA ILE A 81 -17.42 12.62 20.52
C ILE A 81 -18.27 13.88 20.69
N ARG A 82 -18.99 13.96 21.81
CA ARG A 82 -19.81 15.12 22.13
C ARG A 82 -18.92 16.34 22.41
N SER A 83 -19.38 17.52 21.99
CA SER A 83 -18.62 18.78 22.12
C SER A 83 -18.23 19.12 23.55
N ASP A 84 -19.04 18.70 24.54
CA ASP A 84 -18.81 18.93 25.97
C ASP A 84 -17.62 18.09 26.52
N ARG A 85 -17.22 17.03 25.83
CA ARG A 85 -16.13 16.13 26.24
C ARG A 85 -14.93 16.17 25.30
N TYR A 86 -15.09 16.81 24.16
CA TYR A 86 -14.06 16.87 23.14
C TYR A 86 -12.85 17.67 23.59
N LYS A 87 -11.67 17.07 23.44
CA LYS A 87 -10.37 17.70 23.65
C LYS A 87 -9.62 17.72 22.32
N PRO A 88 -9.26 18.91 21.81
CA PRO A 88 -8.51 18.99 20.56
C PRO A 88 -7.16 18.31 20.70
N THR A 89 -6.72 17.67 19.60
CA THR A 89 -5.39 17.05 19.54
C THR A 89 -4.27 18.04 19.83
N LEU A 90 -3.17 17.56 20.35
CA LEU A 90 -1.94 18.35 20.49
C LEU A 90 -1.20 18.51 19.16
N TYR A 91 -1.50 17.66 18.16
CA TYR A 91 -0.84 17.60 16.84
C TYR A 91 -1.52 18.52 15.84
N GLN A 92 -1.51 19.83 16.12
CA GLN A 92 -2.22 20.83 15.31
C GLN A 92 -1.58 21.03 13.94
N GLU A 93 -0.26 20.87 13.82
CA GLU A 93 0.46 20.98 12.55
C GLU A 93 0.05 19.86 11.59
N GLU A 94 -0.02 18.62 12.08
CA GLU A 94 -0.46 17.47 11.32
C GLU A 94 -1.96 17.57 11.00
N LYS A 95 -2.78 18.01 11.95
CA LYS A 95 -4.20 18.23 11.75
C LYS A 95 -4.47 19.26 10.65
N ASN A 96 -3.64 20.28 10.53
CA ASN A 96 -3.74 21.28 9.46
C ASN A 96 -3.41 20.73 8.07
N GLN A 97 -2.77 19.57 7.96
CA GLN A 97 -2.42 18.92 6.68
C GLN A 97 -3.53 18.03 6.14
N ILE A 98 -4.53 17.72 6.95
CA ILE A 98 -5.64 16.85 6.56
C ILE A 98 -6.96 17.61 6.48
N VAL A 99 -7.92 17.03 5.76
CA VAL A 99 -9.31 17.46 5.70
C VAL A 99 -10.24 16.26 5.93
N GLU A 100 -11.40 16.55 6.49
CA GLU A 100 -12.48 15.58 6.61
C GLU A 100 -13.33 15.61 5.33
N LYS A 101 -13.50 14.46 4.68
CA LYS A 101 -14.39 14.29 3.54
C LYS A 101 -15.86 14.22 3.99
N ASN A 102 -16.79 14.36 3.05
CA ASN A 102 -18.23 14.16 3.30
C ASN A 102 -18.54 12.79 3.91
N SER A 103 -17.70 11.78 3.61
CA SER A 103 -17.76 10.44 4.20
C SER A 103 -17.23 10.36 5.65
N LYS A 104 -16.85 11.48 6.26
CA LYS A 104 -16.20 11.58 7.58
C LYS A 104 -14.84 10.86 7.69
N ALA A 105 -14.25 10.52 6.57
CA ALA A 105 -12.89 9.99 6.52
C ALA A 105 -11.88 11.13 6.32
N TYR A 106 -10.71 11.01 6.96
CA TYR A 106 -9.61 11.95 6.76
C TYR A 106 -8.86 11.66 5.45
N THR A 107 -8.36 12.74 4.84
CA THR A 107 -7.46 12.69 3.68
C THR A 107 -6.48 13.86 3.74
N PHE A 108 -5.32 13.75 3.11
CA PHE A 108 -4.42 14.88 2.98
C PHE A 108 -5.02 15.98 2.09
N LYS A 109 -4.75 17.24 2.41
CA LYS A 109 -5.22 18.40 1.62
C LYS A 109 -4.73 18.33 0.18
N ALA A 110 -3.49 17.89 -0.04
CA ALA A 110 -2.92 17.73 -1.37
C ALA A 110 -3.69 16.72 -2.24
N GLU A 111 -4.27 15.66 -1.63
CA GLU A 111 -5.10 14.66 -2.33
C GLU A 111 -6.54 15.17 -2.57
N SER A 112 -7.01 16.17 -1.83
CA SER A 112 -8.39 16.66 -1.92
C SER A 112 -8.63 17.63 -3.08
N SER A 113 -7.57 18.24 -3.62
CA SER A 113 -7.67 19.22 -4.73
C SER A 113 -7.80 18.59 -6.13
N VAL A 114 -7.81 17.28 -6.25
CA VAL A 114 -7.82 16.55 -7.55
C VAL A 114 -9.12 15.76 -7.79
N SER A 115 -10.19 15.91 -7.03
CA SER A 115 -11.39 15.10 -7.32
C SER A 115 -12.71 15.85 -7.22
N GLY A 116 -13.19 16.32 -8.36
CA GLY A 116 -14.62 16.31 -8.63
C GLY A 116 -14.99 14.97 -9.26
N GLN A 117 -15.54 14.03 -8.49
CA GLN A 117 -16.66 13.12 -8.75
C GLN A 117 -16.62 11.90 -7.79
N PRO A 118 -17.79 11.37 -7.38
CA PRO A 118 -17.84 10.21 -6.51
C PRO A 118 -17.67 8.95 -7.34
N THR A 119 -16.64 8.19 -7.09
CA THR A 119 -16.50 6.85 -7.63
C THR A 119 -16.17 5.85 -6.54
N ASP A 120 -17.06 4.91 -6.46
CA ASP A 120 -16.94 3.50 -6.18
C ASP A 120 -15.56 2.99 -5.72
N TYR A 121 -15.61 2.05 -4.80
CA TYR A 121 -14.51 1.31 -4.20
C TYR A 121 -13.74 0.41 -5.20
N GLN A 122 -13.39 0.95 -6.38
CA GLN A 122 -12.54 0.26 -7.36
C GLN A 122 -11.66 1.26 -8.10
N ARG A 123 -10.50 1.58 -7.52
CA ARG A 123 -9.24 1.84 -8.23
C ARG A 123 -8.17 2.30 -7.26
N LEU A 124 -7.13 1.50 -7.15
CA LEU A 124 -5.85 1.91 -6.56
C LEU A 124 -5.21 2.99 -7.43
N PRO A 125 -4.78 4.13 -6.88
CA PRO A 125 -3.83 4.99 -7.58
C PRO A 125 -2.42 4.47 -7.33
N GLN A 126 -1.73 4.19 -8.42
CA GLN A 126 -0.29 4.12 -8.47
C GLN A 126 0.33 5.49 -8.17
N GLU A 127 1.52 5.39 -7.55
CA GLU A 127 2.64 6.33 -7.56
C GLU A 127 2.64 7.50 -6.59
N SER A 128 3.56 7.46 -5.64
CA SER A 128 4.83 8.17 -5.74
C SER A 128 5.82 7.70 -4.67
N ILE A 129 6.80 6.93 -5.10
CA ILE A 129 7.99 6.65 -4.31
C ILE A 129 9.00 7.73 -4.63
N VAL A 130 9.43 8.42 -3.59
CA VAL A 130 10.47 9.42 -3.56
C VAL A 130 11.73 8.91 -4.24
N GLN A 131 12.20 9.64 -5.25
CA GLN A 131 13.51 9.51 -5.83
C GLN A 131 14.58 9.90 -4.79
N SER A 132 15.36 8.94 -4.34
CA SER A 132 16.73 9.21 -3.92
C SER A 132 17.66 8.92 -5.10
N LYS A 133 18.38 9.96 -5.51
CA LYS A 133 19.38 10.00 -6.58
C LYS A 133 20.42 8.91 -6.40
N LEU A 134 20.73 8.16 -7.45
CA LEU A 134 22.09 7.88 -7.88
C LEU A 134 22.11 7.23 -9.29
N GLY A 135 22.87 7.83 -10.19
CA GLY A 135 23.53 7.14 -11.30
C GLY A 135 22.77 7.07 -12.61
N GLN A 136 23.11 7.99 -13.50
CA GLN A 136 22.82 7.95 -14.92
C GLN A 136 23.31 6.66 -15.58
N SER A 137 22.45 5.98 -16.33
CA SER A 137 22.82 5.41 -17.61
C SER A 137 21.58 5.37 -18.50
N GLN A 138 21.73 5.98 -19.66
CA GLN A 138 20.74 6.04 -20.74
C GLN A 138 20.50 4.65 -21.31
N GLY A 139 19.23 4.22 -21.35
CA GLY A 139 18.78 3.01 -22.01
C GLY A 139 17.27 3.07 -22.20
N SER A 140 16.88 3.30 -23.41
CA SER A 140 15.63 3.16 -24.16
C SER A 140 14.29 3.00 -23.41
N SER A 141 13.32 3.79 -23.83
CA SER A 141 11.89 3.80 -23.44
C SER A 141 11.16 2.45 -23.61
N SER A 142 11.65 1.52 -24.41
CA SER A 142 11.02 0.22 -24.67
C SER A 142 11.25 -0.82 -23.56
N GLU A 143 12.39 -0.79 -22.86
CA GLU A 143 12.72 -1.73 -21.78
C GLU A 143 11.79 -1.56 -20.58
N ASN A 144 11.43 -0.33 -20.26
CA ASN A 144 10.50 -0.01 -19.19
C ASN A 144 9.06 -0.49 -19.47
N ASP A 145 8.64 -0.51 -20.73
CA ASP A 145 7.29 -0.93 -21.09
C ASP A 145 7.14 -2.46 -21.06
N CYS A 146 8.17 -3.20 -21.45
CA CYS A 146 8.20 -4.66 -21.32
C CYS A 146 8.14 -5.09 -19.84
N LEU A 147 8.96 -4.51 -18.98
CA LEU A 147 8.94 -4.82 -17.56
C LEU A 147 7.61 -4.48 -16.90
N LYS A 148 6.98 -3.37 -17.27
CA LYS A 148 5.63 -3.01 -16.78
C LYS A 148 4.60 -4.08 -17.17
N THR A 149 4.64 -4.60 -18.38
CA THR A 149 3.74 -5.64 -18.84
C THR A 149 3.93 -6.95 -18.06
N ILE A 150 5.19 -7.35 -17.80
CA ILE A 150 5.50 -8.53 -16.99
C ILE A 150 5.01 -8.37 -15.55
N TYR A 151 5.25 -7.20 -14.93
CA TYR A 151 4.82 -6.91 -13.57
C TYR A 151 3.30 -6.93 -13.43
N HIS A 152 2.61 -6.30 -14.37
CA HIS A 152 1.14 -6.29 -14.42
C HIS A 152 0.57 -7.71 -14.55
N PHE A 153 1.12 -8.51 -15.48
CA PHE A 153 0.71 -9.91 -15.63
C PHE A 153 0.94 -10.73 -14.36
N TYR A 154 2.07 -10.55 -13.69
CA TYR A 154 2.41 -11.24 -12.45
C TYR A 154 1.40 -10.92 -11.34
N GLU A 155 1.09 -9.64 -11.13
CA GLU A 155 0.17 -9.20 -10.08
C GLU A 155 -1.29 -9.60 -10.38
N GLU A 156 -1.76 -9.46 -11.61
CA GLU A 156 -3.13 -9.82 -12.00
C GLU A 156 -3.44 -11.31 -11.91
N ASN A 157 -2.45 -12.16 -12.14
CA ASN A 157 -2.64 -13.60 -12.14
C ASN A 157 -2.43 -14.28 -10.77
N GLY A 158 -2.36 -13.48 -9.70
CA GLY A 158 -2.42 -13.98 -8.33
C GLY A 158 -1.11 -14.56 -7.79
N PHE A 159 0.04 -14.17 -8.33
CA PHE A 159 1.36 -14.47 -7.75
C PHE A 159 1.68 -13.62 -6.51
N GLY A 160 0.84 -12.63 -6.21
CA GLY A 160 1.02 -11.68 -5.11
C GLY A 160 1.65 -10.36 -5.54
N THR A 161 1.92 -9.49 -4.57
CA THR A 161 2.61 -8.21 -4.82
C THR A 161 4.06 -8.45 -5.20
N LEU A 162 4.53 -7.69 -6.21
CA LEU A 162 5.88 -7.80 -6.72
C LEU A 162 6.92 -7.43 -5.65
N ALA A 163 7.62 -8.41 -5.13
CA ALA A 163 8.73 -8.19 -4.20
C ALA A 163 9.94 -7.58 -4.93
N SER A 164 10.75 -6.81 -4.22
CA SER A 164 11.96 -6.19 -4.79
C SER A 164 12.90 -7.21 -5.43
N LYS A 165 13.04 -8.41 -4.82
CA LYS A 165 13.83 -9.52 -5.37
C LYS A 165 13.25 -10.02 -6.70
N THR A 166 11.95 -10.28 -6.75
CA THR A 166 11.24 -10.76 -7.95
C THR A 166 11.36 -9.76 -9.11
N SER A 167 11.28 -8.47 -8.81
CA SER A 167 11.50 -7.41 -9.80
C SER A 167 12.93 -7.42 -10.36
N GLN A 168 13.93 -7.68 -9.51
CA GLN A 168 15.32 -7.81 -9.95
C GLN A 168 15.55 -9.07 -10.79
N ASP A 169 14.91 -10.18 -10.43
CA ASP A 169 15.01 -11.43 -11.17
C ASP A 169 14.41 -11.32 -12.58
N PHE A 170 13.27 -10.63 -12.74
CA PHE A 170 12.72 -10.35 -14.07
C PHE A 170 13.63 -9.47 -14.93
N LYS A 171 14.27 -8.46 -14.34
CA LYS A 171 15.26 -7.64 -15.05
C LYS A 171 16.47 -8.47 -15.49
N TYR A 172 16.94 -9.33 -14.59
CA TYR A 172 18.06 -10.23 -14.88
C TYR A 172 17.71 -11.21 -16.00
N TRP A 173 16.55 -11.84 -15.99
CA TRP A 173 16.12 -12.76 -17.05
C TRP A 173 15.95 -12.06 -18.38
N LEU A 174 15.37 -10.87 -18.39
CA LEU A 174 15.25 -10.08 -19.62
C LEU A 174 16.62 -9.81 -20.23
N GLN A 175 17.61 -9.39 -19.42
CA GLN A 175 18.96 -9.14 -19.87
C GLN A 175 19.68 -10.42 -20.31
N ASP A 176 19.50 -11.53 -19.60
CA ASP A 176 20.10 -12.83 -19.93
C ASP A 176 19.59 -13.36 -21.28
N PHE A 177 18.29 -13.27 -21.54
CA PHE A 177 17.73 -13.65 -22.83
C PHE A 177 18.22 -12.75 -23.97
N MET A 178 18.34 -11.45 -23.74
CA MET A 178 18.89 -10.52 -24.73
C MET A 178 20.39 -10.81 -25.01
N GLN A 179 21.17 -11.15 -23.98
CA GLN A 179 22.57 -11.57 -24.18
C GLN A 179 22.71 -12.88 -24.96
N LYS A 180 21.71 -13.75 -24.87
CA LYS A 180 21.63 -15.00 -25.63
C LYS A 180 21.11 -14.83 -27.05
N GLY A 181 20.84 -13.60 -27.48
CA GLY A 181 20.48 -13.23 -28.85
C GLY A 181 18.98 -13.06 -29.12
N ALA A 182 18.14 -13.10 -28.09
CA ALA A 182 16.72 -12.78 -28.23
C ALA A 182 16.51 -11.26 -28.36
N SER A 183 15.56 -10.85 -29.19
CA SER A 183 15.09 -9.46 -29.17
C SER A 183 14.37 -9.16 -27.87
N GLN A 184 14.25 -7.89 -27.51
CA GLN A 184 13.58 -7.49 -26.28
C GLN A 184 12.11 -7.96 -26.23
N GLU A 185 11.41 -7.92 -27.37
CA GLU A 185 10.02 -8.39 -27.45
C GLU A 185 9.92 -9.90 -27.26
N GLU A 186 10.83 -10.67 -27.86
CA GLU A 186 10.89 -12.13 -27.68
C GLU A 186 11.22 -12.51 -26.25
N ALA A 187 12.16 -11.82 -25.61
CA ALA A 187 12.50 -12.04 -24.20
C ALA A 187 11.31 -11.75 -23.28
N CYS A 188 10.56 -10.69 -23.57
CA CYS A 188 9.35 -10.34 -22.84
C CYS A 188 8.27 -11.42 -22.99
N GLN A 189 8.04 -11.89 -24.21
CA GLN A 189 7.05 -12.94 -24.46
C GLN A 189 7.42 -14.28 -23.83
N LEU A 190 8.70 -14.64 -23.80
CA LEU A 190 9.17 -15.85 -23.12
C LEU A 190 8.89 -15.80 -21.61
N ILE A 191 9.13 -14.68 -20.95
CA ILE A 191 8.84 -14.51 -19.52
C ILE A 191 7.33 -14.58 -19.27
N LEU A 192 6.51 -13.89 -20.09
CA LEU A 192 5.06 -13.94 -19.96
C LEU A 192 4.50 -15.33 -20.21
N HIS A 193 5.06 -16.07 -21.17
CA HIS A 193 4.67 -17.44 -21.45
C HIS A 193 5.00 -18.39 -20.29
N ALA A 194 6.17 -18.24 -19.70
CA ALA A 194 6.56 -19.02 -18.51
C ALA A 194 5.63 -18.76 -17.33
N LEU A 195 5.27 -17.49 -17.09
CA LEU A 195 4.29 -17.11 -16.07
C LEU A 195 2.89 -17.70 -16.39
N GLY A 196 2.47 -17.68 -17.65
CA GLY A 196 1.21 -18.31 -18.09
C GLY A 196 1.15 -19.80 -17.77
N ILE A 197 2.23 -20.54 -18.06
CA ILE A 197 2.32 -21.97 -17.71
C ILE A 197 2.22 -22.17 -16.19
N ALA A 198 2.81 -21.30 -15.40
CA ALA A 198 2.74 -21.39 -13.94
C ALA A 198 1.30 -21.13 -13.42
N VAL A 199 0.55 -20.22 -14.07
CA VAL A 199 -0.87 -19.98 -13.80
C VAL A 199 -1.69 -21.22 -14.12
N ASP A 200 -1.52 -21.81 -15.30
CA ASP A 200 -2.27 -22.99 -15.77
C ASP A 200 -2.04 -24.20 -14.86
N ARG A 201 -0.83 -24.32 -14.33
CA ARG A 201 -0.45 -25.40 -13.40
C ARG A 201 -0.81 -25.09 -11.96
N ASN A 202 -1.44 -23.96 -11.67
CA ASN A 202 -1.77 -23.45 -10.33
C ASN A 202 -0.56 -23.36 -9.38
N LYS A 203 0.65 -23.14 -9.94
CA LYS A 203 1.91 -22.97 -9.20
C LYS A 203 2.25 -21.48 -9.14
N ARG A 204 1.59 -20.76 -8.25
CA ARG A 204 1.73 -19.30 -8.09
C ARG A 204 2.71 -18.89 -6.99
N ASN A 205 3.49 -19.84 -6.46
CA ASN A 205 4.53 -19.54 -5.47
C ASN A 205 5.87 -19.34 -6.17
N TYR A 206 6.42 -18.13 -6.04
CA TYR A 206 7.79 -17.82 -6.42
C TYR A 206 8.75 -18.52 -5.45
N GLY A 207 9.23 -19.66 -5.78
CA GLY A 207 10.11 -20.44 -4.89
C GLY A 207 10.30 -21.90 -5.28
N TYR A 208 9.72 -22.35 -6.39
CA TYR A 208 10.08 -23.63 -6.98
C TYR A 208 11.19 -23.41 -8.01
N GLU A 209 12.35 -23.98 -7.70
CA GLU A 209 13.51 -24.09 -8.57
C GLU A 209 13.11 -24.52 -9.98
N ILE A 210 13.60 -23.77 -10.96
CA ILE A 210 13.66 -24.19 -12.36
C ILE A 210 15.00 -24.88 -12.53
#